data_fd6a76e497ebaccbc9982d121672ac04
#
_entry.id   fd6a76e497ebaccbc9982d121672ac04
#
_cell.length_a   1.000
_cell.length_b   1.000
_cell.length_c   1.000
_cell.angle_alpha   90.00
_cell.angle_beta   90.00
_cell.angle_gamma   90.00
#
_symmetry.space_group_name_H-M   'P 1'
#
loop_
_entity.id
_entity.type
_entity.pdbx_description
1 polymer ?
#
loop_
_entity_poly.entity_id
_entity_poly.type
_entity_poly.pdbx_seq_one_letter_code
_entity_poly.pdbx_strand_id
1 'polypeptide(L)'
;MQDGVYDAFTKRLAETAGAMKVADGFEPGAVIGPLIDMKAVEKVEAHIADAVKKGAKIVTGGKRAAQGGSFFEPTVLTDVTTDMVITKEETFGPVAPFYRFNSEAEAIKHPAPPEVCPAASGDVIRSCASDGRARERKDPEQPVGPG
;
A
#
# COMPACT_ATOMS: atom_id res chain seq x y z
N MET A 1 1.97 -2.33 -10.42
CA MET A 1 1.06 -1.51 -11.25
C MET A 1 1.47 -1.61 -12.70
N GLN A 2 0.51 -1.68 -13.63
CA GLN A 2 0.76 -1.80 -15.07
C GLN A 2 1.45 -0.55 -15.63
N ASP A 3 2.42 -0.76 -16.52
CA ASP A 3 3.29 0.30 -17.05
C ASP A 3 2.54 1.49 -17.66
N GLY A 4 1.52 1.24 -18.45
CA GLY A 4 0.77 2.29 -19.17
C GLY A 4 0.05 3.32 -18.29
N VAL A 5 -0.19 3.03 -17.00
CA VAL A 5 -0.84 3.95 -16.05
C VAL A 5 0.08 4.34 -14.89
N TYR A 6 1.28 3.75 -14.83
CA TYR A 6 2.19 3.85 -13.70
C TYR A 6 2.57 5.31 -13.38
N ASP A 7 3.07 6.04 -14.36
CA ASP A 7 3.61 7.40 -14.13
C ASP A 7 2.49 8.41 -13.81
N ALA A 8 1.35 8.31 -14.51
CA ALA A 8 0.20 9.18 -14.26
C ALA A 8 -0.40 8.94 -12.88
N PHE A 9 -0.51 7.68 -12.47
CA PHE A 9 -1.05 7.31 -11.17
C PHE A 9 -0.12 7.70 -10.02
N THR A 10 1.18 7.37 -10.12
CA THR A 10 2.16 7.68 -9.06
C THR A 10 2.29 9.18 -8.84
N LYS A 11 2.27 9.98 -9.91
CA LYS A 11 2.25 11.43 -9.82
C LYS A 11 1.02 11.94 -9.04
N ARG A 12 -0.17 11.51 -9.45
CA ARG A 12 -1.42 11.94 -8.81
C ARG A 12 -1.50 11.50 -7.35
N LEU A 13 -1.04 10.28 -7.06
CA LEU A 13 -0.98 9.80 -5.68
C LEU A 13 0.00 10.60 -4.85
N ALA A 14 1.17 10.93 -5.37
CA ALA A 14 2.16 11.74 -4.66
C ALA A 14 1.63 13.14 -4.32
N GLU A 15 0.91 13.78 -5.25
CA GLU A 15 0.24 15.05 -5.02
C GLU A 15 -0.81 14.93 -3.90
N THR A 16 -1.65 13.88 -3.95
CA THR A 16 -2.69 13.63 -2.94
C THR A 16 -2.08 13.30 -1.58
N ALA A 17 -1.09 12.41 -1.54
CA ALA A 17 -0.42 12.01 -0.30
C ALA A 17 0.33 13.19 0.35
N GLY A 18 1.03 14.01 -0.45
CA GLY A 18 1.72 15.20 0.02
C GLY A 18 0.79 16.29 0.58
N ALA A 19 -0.49 16.29 0.17
CA ALA A 19 -1.50 17.21 0.69
C ALA A 19 -2.19 16.70 1.97
N MET A 20 -1.95 15.45 2.40
CA MET A 20 -2.55 14.90 3.61
C MET A 20 -1.97 15.57 4.86
N LYS A 21 -2.84 16.03 5.75
CA LYS A 21 -2.42 16.61 7.04
C LYS A 21 -1.94 15.49 7.97
N VAL A 22 -0.66 15.56 8.32
CA VAL A 22 -0.08 14.74 9.37
C VAL A 22 -0.23 15.48 10.69
N ALA A 23 -1.00 14.94 11.64
CA ALA A 23 -1.25 15.59 12.92
C ALA A 23 -1.79 14.59 13.94
N ASP A 24 -1.93 15.03 15.19
CA ASP A 24 -2.64 14.27 16.23
C ASP A 24 -4.09 14.04 15.80
N GLY A 25 -4.62 12.83 16.09
CA GLY A 25 -5.98 12.44 15.68
C GLY A 25 -7.11 13.30 16.27
N PHE A 26 -6.83 14.09 17.29
CA PHE A 26 -7.77 15.06 17.85
C PHE A 26 -7.77 16.40 17.10
N GLU A 27 -6.79 16.66 16.23
CA GLU A 27 -6.75 17.88 15.45
C GLU A 27 -7.73 17.82 14.26
N PRO A 28 -8.52 18.89 14.04
CA PRO A 28 -9.42 18.96 12.90
C PRO A 28 -8.69 18.78 11.57
N GLY A 29 -9.17 17.86 10.73
CA GLY A 29 -8.62 17.58 9.42
C GLY A 29 -7.34 16.74 9.43
N ALA A 30 -6.93 16.16 10.56
CA ALA A 30 -5.86 15.17 10.61
C ALA A 30 -6.26 13.93 9.79
N VAL A 31 -5.36 13.48 8.92
CA VAL A 31 -5.54 12.30 8.05
C VAL A 31 -4.55 11.20 8.44
N ILE A 32 -3.33 11.57 8.75
CA ILE A 32 -2.25 10.66 9.16
C ILE A 32 -1.88 10.97 10.60
N GLY A 33 -2.01 9.99 11.49
CA GLY A 33 -1.58 10.05 12.88
C GLY A 33 -0.13 9.62 13.08
N PRO A 34 0.32 9.57 14.37
CA PRO A 34 1.65 9.08 14.71
C PRO A 34 1.75 7.56 14.49
N LEU A 35 2.95 7.07 14.22
CA LEU A 35 3.30 5.66 14.34
C LEU A 35 3.24 5.23 15.82
N ILE A 36 3.14 3.92 16.03
CA ILE A 36 2.94 3.36 17.37
C ILE A 36 4.08 3.73 18.34
N ASP A 37 5.32 3.75 17.85
CA ASP A 37 6.51 4.11 18.64
C ASP A 37 7.68 4.55 17.76
N MET A 38 8.80 4.91 18.38
CA MET A 38 10.03 5.31 17.68
C MET A 38 10.69 4.16 16.94
N LYS A 39 10.52 2.90 17.39
CA LYS A 39 11.07 1.73 16.69
C LYS A 39 10.38 1.52 15.35
N ALA A 40 9.08 1.81 15.27
CA ALA A 40 8.35 1.79 14.02
C ALA A 40 8.88 2.87 13.04
N VAL A 41 9.19 4.07 13.53
CA VAL A 41 9.84 5.13 12.74
C VAL A 41 11.19 4.67 12.20
N GLU A 42 12.04 4.12 13.06
CA GLU A 42 13.36 3.62 12.67
C GLU A 42 13.27 2.49 11.63
N LYS A 43 12.30 1.59 11.79
CA LYS A 43 12.05 0.52 10.81
C LYS A 43 11.64 1.10 9.45
N VAL A 44 10.73 2.08 9.44
CA VAL A 44 10.30 2.78 8.21
C VAL A 44 11.50 3.44 7.53
N GLU A 45 12.32 4.17 8.30
CA GLU A 45 13.54 4.81 7.78
C GLU A 45 14.52 3.80 7.18
N ALA A 46 14.75 2.68 7.88
CA ALA A 46 15.64 1.62 7.39
C ALA A 46 15.14 0.98 6.08
N HIS A 47 13.83 0.73 5.97
CA HIS A 47 13.23 0.19 4.75
C HIS A 47 13.32 1.16 3.57
N ILE A 48 13.07 2.45 3.81
CA ILE A 48 13.21 3.49 2.78
C ILE A 48 14.68 3.62 2.35
N ALA A 49 15.61 3.63 3.30
CA ALA A 49 17.04 3.73 3.02
C ALA A 49 17.55 2.52 2.19
N ASP A 50 17.12 1.29 2.51
CA ASP A 50 17.43 0.10 1.72
C ASP A 50 16.87 0.22 0.30
N ALA A 51 15.61 0.62 0.17
CA ALA A 51 14.96 0.79 -1.13
C ALA A 51 15.67 1.83 -2.01
N VAL A 52 16.00 2.99 -1.47
CA VAL A 52 16.73 4.06 -2.18
C VAL A 52 18.14 3.59 -2.58
N LYS A 53 18.85 2.91 -1.67
CA LYS A 53 20.18 2.34 -1.97
C LYS A 53 20.14 1.35 -3.13
N LYS A 54 19.02 0.64 -3.31
CA LYS A 54 18.79 -0.33 -4.38
C LYS A 54 18.15 0.26 -5.64
N GLY A 55 17.93 1.57 -5.69
CA GLY A 55 17.49 2.29 -6.88
C GLY A 55 16.04 2.77 -6.87
N ALA A 56 15.27 2.54 -5.81
CA ALA A 56 13.95 3.17 -5.66
C ALA A 56 14.07 4.68 -5.53
N LYS A 57 13.01 5.37 -5.97
CA LYS A 57 12.93 6.83 -5.91
C LYS A 57 11.84 7.27 -4.96
N ILE A 58 12.14 8.23 -4.10
CA ILE A 58 11.15 8.91 -3.26
C ILE A 58 10.47 9.97 -4.12
N VAL A 59 9.16 9.86 -4.34
CA VAL A 59 8.38 10.85 -5.08
C VAL A 59 7.81 11.91 -4.14
N THR A 60 7.40 11.52 -2.93
CA THR A 60 6.97 12.43 -1.85
C THR A 60 7.26 11.81 -0.48
N GLY A 61 7.37 12.63 0.55
CA GLY A 61 7.64 12.20 1.92
C GLY A 61 9.07 11.70 2.15
N GLY A 62 9.21 10.55 2.78
CA GLY A 62 10.50 9.90 3.04
C GLY A 62 11.25 10.41 4.25
N LYS A 63 10.59 11.18 5.12
CA LYS A 63 11.18 11.78 6.31
C LYS A 63 10.18 11.90 7.46
N ARG A 64 10.71 12.14 8.65
CA ARG A 64 9.91 12.47 9.83
C ARG A 64 9.16 13.77 9.61
N ALA A 65 7.93 13.84 10.10
CA ALA A 65 7.14 15.06 10.03
C ALA A 65 7.68 16.14 10.98
N ALA A 66 7.40 17.41 10.66
CA ALA A 66 7.93 18.55 11.40
C ALA A 66 7.49 18.62 12.87
N GLN A 67 6.39 17.94 13.23
CA GLN A 67 5.89 17.83 14.60
C GLN A 67 6.84 17.05 15.53
N GLY A 68 7.76 16.26 14.95
CA GLY A 68 8.66 15.39 15.74
C GLY A 68 7.97 14.16 16.28
N GLY A 69 8.57 13.51 17.30
CA GLY A 69 8.03 12.28 17.87
C GLY A 69 7.92 11.15 16.83
N SER A 70 6.87 10.37 16.90
CA SER A 70 6.62 9.24 15.99
C SER A 70 5.80 9.61 14.74
N PHE A 71 5.71 10.90 14.40
CA PHE A 71 5.04 11.33 13.16
C PHE A 71 5.97 11.20 11.95
N PHE A 72 5.46 10.58 10.89
CA PHE A 72 6.17 10.34 9.65
C PHE A 72 5.34 10.83 8.46
N GLU A 73 5.99 11.45 7.48
CA GLU A 73 5.29 11.93 6.28
C GLU A 73 4.82 10.77 5.40
N PRO A 74 3.62 10.85 4.81
CA PRO A 74 3.17 9.88 3.83
C PRO A 74 4.13 9.83 2.65
N THR A 75 4.64 8.64 2.38
CA THR A 75 5.76 8.41 1.49
C THR A 75 5.34 7.58 0.30
N VAL A 76 5.67 8.02 -0.90
CA VAL A 76 5.47 7.27 -2.16
C VAL A 76 6.83 6.92 -2.73
N LEU A 77 7.07 5.61 -2.91
CA LEU A 77 8.28 5.07 -3.53
C LEU A 77 7.95 4.50 -4.90
N THR A 78 8.75 4.87 -5.91
CA THR A 78 8.68 4.30 -7.26
C THR A 78 9.91 3.47 -7.58
N ASP A 79 9.83 2.69 -8.65
CA ASP A 79 10.91 1.80 -9.11
C ASP A 79 11.33 0.78 -8.05
N VAL A 80 10.38 0.33 -7.23
CA VAL A 80 10.64 -0.69 -6.20
C VAL A 80 10.78 -2.05 -6.85
N THR A 81 11.77 -2.83 -6.39
CA THR A 81 12.08 -4.16 -6.90
C THR A 81 11.96 -5.23 -5.83
N THR A 82 11.88 -6.50 -6.22
CA THR A 82 11.63 -7.63 -5.31
C THR A 82 12.80 -8.01 -4.40
N ASP A 83 13.99 -7.45 -4.62
CA ASP A 83 15.17 -7.64 -3.79
C ASP A 83 15.25 -6.67 -2.59
N MET A 84 14.41 -5.63 -2.58
CA MET A 84 14.33 -4.64 -1.51
C MET A 84 13.67 -5.22 -0.26
N VAL A 85 14.09 -4.76 0.93
CA VAL A 85 13.57 -5.25 2.21
C VAL A 85 12.07 -4.96 2.35
N ILE A 86 11.62 -3.80 1.91
CA ILE A 86 10.20 -3.39 1.93
C ILE A 86 9.26 -4.34 1.17
N THR A 87 9.81 -5.18 0.27
CA THR A 87 9.06 -6.21 -0.45
C THR A 87 8.94 -7.50 0.35
N LYS A 88 9.89 -7.77 1.24
CA LYS A 88 10.02 -9.02 1.99
C LYS A 88 9.48 -8.94 3.40
N GLU A 89 9.50 -7.75 3.98
CA GLU A 89 9.03 -7.48 5.33
C GLU A 89 7.90 -6.46 5.32
N GLU A 90 6.91 -6.68 6.18
CA GLU A 90 5.82 -5.73 6.35
C GLU A 90 6.32 -4.43 7.00
N THR A 91 6.02 -3.31 6.35
CA THR A 91 6.30 -1.97 6.85
C THR A 91 5.03 -1.38 7.46
N PHE A 92 4.92 -1.41 8.78
CA PHE A 92 3.84 -0.70 9.46
C PHE A 92 4.12 0.81 9.47
N GLY A 93 3.63 1.50 8.45
CA GLY A 93 3.87 2.94 8.31
C GLY A 93 3.23 3.51 7.04
N PRO A 94 3.21 4.84 6.89
CA PRO A 94 2.58 5.52 5.77
C PRO A 94 3.47 5.48 4.52
N VAL A 95 3.86 4.28 4.07
CA VAL A 95 4.73 4.08 2.89
C VAL A 95 3.98 3.27 1.85
N ALA A 96 3.93 3.79 0.63
CA ALA A 96 3.33 3.17 -0.54
C ALA A 96 4.42 2.82 -1.58
N PRO A 97 4.90 1.56 -1.61
CA PRO A 97 5.86 1.10 -2.61
C PRO A 97 5.15 0.71 -3.91
N PHE A 98 5.63 1.20 -5.05
CA PHE A 98 5.09 0.89 -6.36
C PHE A 98 6.06 0.07 -7.19
N TYR A 99 5.54 -1.07 -7.66
CA TYR A 99 6.20 -2.00 -8.58
C TYR A 99 5.63 -1.81 -9.97
N ARG A 100 6.50 -1.79 -10.97
CA ARG A 100 6.13 -1.72 -12.38
C ARG A 100 6.02 -3.14 -12.94
N PHE A 101 4.99 -3.43 -13.73
CA PHE A 101 4.86 -4.65 -14.50
C PHE A 101 4.22 -4.37 -15.86
N ASN A 102 4.54 -5.17 -16.86
CA ASN A 102 4.06 -5.01 -18.22
C ASN A 102 2.92 -5.95 -18.56
N SER A 103 2.87 -7.12 -17.94
CA SER A 103 1.86 -8.14 -18.21
C SER A 103 1.25 -8.73 -16.93
N GLU A 104 0.04 -9.24 -17.05
CA GLU A 104 -0.64 -9.96 -15.96
C GLU A 104 0.18 -11.15 -15.45
N ALA A 105 0.82 -11.89 -16.37
CA ALA A 105 1.67 -13.02 -16.01
C ALA A 105 2.87 -12.60 -15.15
N GLU A 106 3.42 -11.41 -15.37
CA GLU A 106 4.49 -10.83 -14.55
C GLU A 106 3.94 -10.43 -13.17
N ALA A 107 2.78 -9.81 -13.10
CA ALA A 107 2.13 -9.44 -11.84
C ALA A 107 1.83 -10.67 -10.95
N ILE A 108 1.39 -11.77 -11.56
CA ILE A 108 1.09 -13.02 -10.84
C ILE A 108 2.37 -13.70 -10.33
N LYS A 109 3.49 -13.58 -11.03
CA LYS A 109 4.79 -14.16 -10.59
C LYS A 109 5.39 -13.46 -9.38
N HIS A 110 4.99 -12.23 -9.12
CA HIS A 110 5.47 -11.43 -7.99
C HIS A 110 4.33 -11.07 -7.04
N PRO A 111 3.61 -12.07 -6.45
CA PRO A 111 2.63 -11.79 -5.42
C PRO A 111 3.34 -11.15 -4.23
N ALA A 112 2.65 -10.23 -3.56
CA ALA A 112 3.11 -9.78 -2.24
C ALA A 112 3.32 -11.02 -1.35
N PRO A 113 4.42 -11.07 -0.57
CA PRO A 113 4.68 -12.22 0.30
C PRO A 113 3.47 -12.42 1.24
N PRO A 114 3.10 -13.68 1.52
CA PRO A 114 1.91 -14.00 2.33
C PRO A 114 1.96 -13.40 3.74
N GLU A 115 3.15 -13.08 4.22
CA GLU A 115 3.36 -12.40 5.51
C GLU A 115 2.91 -10.93 5.48
N VAL A 116 2.89 -10.30 4.29
CA VAL A 116 2.47 -8.88 4.12
C VAL A 116 0.97 -8.76 3.87
N CYS A 117 0.33 -9.81 3.38
CA CYS A 117 -1.12 -9.83 3.18
C CYS A 117 -1.68 -11.23 3.44
N PRO A 118 -2.04 -11.55 4.70
CA PRO A 118 -2.63 -12.85 5.02
C PRO A 118 -3.95 -13.13 4.27
N ALA A 119 -4.62 -12.08 3.78
CA ALA A 119 -5.80 -12.21 2.91
C ALA A 119 -5.46 -12.53 1.44
N ALA A 120 -4.20 -12.41 1.04
CA ALA A 120 -3.70 -12.77 -0.29
C ALA A 120 -3.08 -14.19 -0.31
N SER A 121 -3.44 -15.06 0.65
CA SER A 121 -3.16 -16.48 0.54
C SER A 121 -3.71 -16.99 -0.78
N GLY A 122 -2.94 -17.82 -1.49
CA GLY A 122 -3.14 -18.20 -2.88
C GLY A 122 -4.54 -18.70 -3.29
N ASP A 123 -5.41 -18.94 -2.32
CA ASP A 123 -6.81 -19.35 -2.53
C ASP A 123 -7.70 -18.18 -2.97
N VAL A 124 -7.43 -16.95 -2.53
CA VAL A 124 -8.20 -15.76 -2.95
C VAL A 124 -7.81 -15.35 -4.37
N ILE A 125 -6.53 -15.42 -4.72
CA ILE A 125 -6.06 -15.09 -6.08
C ILE A 125 -6.50 -16.17 -7.07
N ARG A 126 -6.49 -17.45 -6.68
CA ARG A 126 -7.02 -18.55 -7.51
C ARG A 126 -8.53 -18.45 -7.69
N SER A 127 -9.27 -18.02 -6.67
CA SER A 127 -10.73 -17.80 -6.75
C SER A 127 -11.07 -16.68 -7.73
N CYS A 128 -10.29 -15.59 -7.80
CA CYS A 128 -10.50 -14.51 -8.76
C CYS A 128 -10.07 -14.87 -10.19
N ALA A 129 -9.08 -15.75 -10.35
CA ALA A 129 -8.57 -16.14 -11.67
C ALA A 129 -9.32 -17.31 -12.30
N SER A 130 -9.99 -18.16 -11.50
CA SER A 130 -10.73 -19.35 -11.98
C SER A 130 -12.20 -19.12 -12.24
N ASP A 131 -12.81 -18.07 -11.70
CA ASP A 131 -14.23 -17.77 -11.87
C ASP A 131 -14.42 -16.58 -12.83
N GLY A 132 -14.20 -16.82 -14.13
CA GLY A 132 -14.75 -15.99 -15.21
C GLY A 132 -16.28 -16.11 -15.34
N ARG A 133 -16.99 -16.52 -14.28
CA ARG A 133 -18.44 -16.50 -14.17
C ARG A 133 -18.85 -15.51 -13.10
N ALA A 134 -19.47 -14.43 -13.56
CA ALA A 134 -20.23 -13.55 -12.71
C ALA A 134 -21.20 -14.38 -11.83
N ARG A 135 -20.96 -14.42 -10.54
CA ARG A 135 -21.98 -14.90 -9.60
C ARG A 135 -23.07 -13.84 -9.56
N GLU A 136 -24.19 -14.10 -10.23
CA GLU A 136 -25.45 -13.44 -9.93
C GLU A 136 -25.70 -13.57 -8.42
N ARG A 137 -25.75 -12.44 -7.74
CA ARG A 137 -26.21 -12.39 -6.34
C ARG A 137 -27.67 -12.79 -6.36
N LYS A 138 -27.99 -13.98 -5.88
CA LYS A 138 -29.35 -14.30 -5.45
C LYS A 138 -29.62 -13.47 -4.21
N ASP A 139 -30.50 -12.49 -4.32
CA ASP A 139 -31.08 -11.82 -3.18
C ASP A 139 -31.80 -12.85 -2.31
N PRO A 140 -31.63 -12.83 -0.98
CA PRO A 140 -32.42 -13.68 -0.10
C PRO A 140 -33.88 -13.30 -0.19
N GLU A 141 -34.73 -14.26 -0.57
CA GLU A 141 -36.20 -14.11 -0.57
C GLU A 141 -36.65 -13.63 0.80
N GLN A 142 -37.34 -12.49 0.80
CA GLN A 142 -38.06 -12.02 1.99
C GLN A 142 -39.23 -12.98 2.28
N PRO A 143 -39.43 -13.40 3.53
CA PRO A 143 -40.57 -14.22 3.87
C PRO A 143 -41.87 -13.40 3.73
N VAL A 144 -42.78 -13.91 2.90
CA VAL A 144 -44.14 -13.40 2.78
C VAL A 144 -44.87 -13.72 4.07
N GLY A 145 -45.27 -12.70 4.83
CA GLY A 145 -46.08 -12.83 6.04
C GLY A 145 -47.49 -13.33 5.69
N PRO A 146 -48.13 -14.13 6.59
CA PRO A 146 -49.49 -14.60 6.38
C PRO A 146 -50.50 -13.45 6.52
N GLY A 147 -51.45 -13.44 5.58
CA GLY A 147 -52.63 -12.55 5.63
C GLY A 147 -53.69 -13.04 6.64
#